data_7f0d956c05b23fcf8e387a3074c92183
#
_entry.id   7f0d956c05b23fcf8e387a3074c92183
#
_cell.length_a   1.000
_cell.length_b   1.000
_cell.length_c   1.000
_cell.angle_alpha   90.00
_cell.angle_beta   90.00
_cell.angle_gamma   90.00
#
_symmetry.space_group_name_H-M   'P 1'
#
loop_
_entity.id
_entity.type
_entity.pdbx_description
1 polymer ?
#
loop_
_entity_poly.entity_id
_entity_poly.type
_entity_poly.pdbx_seq_one_letter_code
_entity_poly.pdbx_strand_id
1 'polypeptide(L)'
;MRTAYTDLNIQTTIDDTTFYVLNIVFECFLRSMPKHSHGNNSYEIHYIPYGHGTLNINNQVYEATPGTLYMTGPHVEHEQIPDKDDPMAEYCIYFKLQKNSSHKSSSGNTAALFAATHFWFGQDNQDLYPIMQQIFFELENKYTGYMIQVESLLQQCIVKIVRNYENKKESDSHFTRSNLVDSKYLIVEESFLYDYETITLESLAKRLGLGIRQTERFLKDYYGKTFTQKKTEARMSMAKIFLNDKELSISEIAKRLNYSSAEHFAYAFKRYYGISASAYRKQS
;
A
#
# COMPACT_ATOMS: atom_id res chain seq x y z
N MET A 1 10.76 11.66 -8.21
CA MET A 1 10.68 12.60 -7.06
C MET A 1 9.70 12.01 -6.07
N ARG A 2 10.05 11.94 -4.78
CA ARG A 2 9.18 11.40 -3.72
C ARG A 2 9.17 12.36 -2.54
N THR A 3 7.98 12.73 -2.09
CA THR A 3 7.74 13.49 -0.84
C THR A 3 6.87 12.62 0.05
N ALA A 4 7.33 12.35 1.27
CA ALA A 4 6.61 11.49 2.21
C ALA A 4 6.56 12.13 3.59
N TYR A 5 5.39 12.12 4.18
CA TYR A 5 5.14 12.54 5.56
C TYR A 5 4.74 11.30 6.37
N THR A 6 5.58 10.94 7.31
CA THR A 6 5.41 9.81 8.22
C THR A 6 5.34 10.28 9.66
N ASP A 7 4.89 9.44 10.57
CA ASP A 7 4.80 9.75 12.02
C ASP A 7 4.01 11.04 12.34
N LEU A 8 2.95 11.27 11.54
CA LEU A 8 2.19 12.52 11.57
C LEU A 8 1.33 12.68 12.82
N ASN A 9 1.05 11.61 13.55
CA ASN A 9 0.09 11.57 14.66
C ASN A 9 -1.26 12.24 14.31
N ILE A 10 -1.69 12.08 13.05
CA ILE A 10 -2.96 12.60 12.54
C ILE A 10 -4.02 11.52 12.65
N GLN A 11 -5.15 11.90 13.23
CA GLN A 11 -6.33 11.03 13.28
C GLN A 11 -7.58 11.86 13.01
N THR A 12 -8.55 11.25 12.38
CA THR A 12 -9.86 11.87 12.20
C THR A 12 -10.96 10.86 12.49
N THR A 13 -12.07 11.31 13.03
CA THR A 13 -13.21 10.44 13.36
C THR A 13 -14.41 10.79 12.48
N ILE A 14 -14.95 9.78 11.81
CA ILE A 14 -16.19 9.86 11.03
C ILE A 14 -17.13 8.79 11.56
N ASP A 15 -18.34 9.18 11.86
CA ASP A 15 -19.35 8.32 12.51
C ASP A 15 -18.80 7.68 13.80
N ASP A 16 -18.70 6.35 13.84
CA ASP A 16 -18.15 5.59 14.97
C ASP A 16 -16.72 5.07 14.72
N THR A 17 -16.04 5.54 13.69
CA THR A 17 -14.75 5.02 13.28
C THR A 17 -13.67 6.10 13.27
N THR A 18 -12.52 5.82 13.88
CA THR A 18 -11.33 6.66 13.82
C THR A 18 -10.38 6.15 12.73
N PHE A 19 -9.96 7.06 11.89
CA PHE A 19 -8.98 6.89 10.81
C PHE A 19 -7.64 7.42 11.29
N TYR A 20 -6.68 6.54 11.50
CA TYR A 20 -5.30 6.88 11.86
C TYR A 20 -4.47 6.96 10.59
N VAL A 21 -3.93 8.13 10.27
CA VAL A 21 -3.06 8.32 9.13
C VAL A 21 -1.66 7.81 9.47
N LEU A 22 -1.17 6.84 8.72
CA LEU A 22 0.17 6.26 8.89
C LEU A 22 1.20 7.00 8.04
N ASN A 23 0.86 7.27 6.78
CA ASN A 23 1.66 8.15 5.93
C ASN A 23 0.79 8.86 4.88
N ILE A 24 1.37 9.93 4.33
CA ILE A 24 0.88 10.66 3.17
C ILE A 24 2.06 10.83 2.22
N VAL A 25 1.94 10.32 1.01
CA VAL A 25 3.04 10.26 0.04
C VAL A 25 2.60 10.87 -1.27
N PHE A 26 3.52 11.61 -1.92
CA PHE A 26 3.47 11.93 -3.33
C PHE A 26 4.73 11.37 -3.99
N GLU A 27 4.57 10.58 -5.03
CA GLU A 27 5.69 9.96 -5.73
C GLU A 27 5.48 9.98 -7.25
N CYS A 28 6.54 10.34 -8.00
CA CYS A 28 6.63 10.09 -9.44
C CYS A 28 7.37 8.77 -9.61
N PHE A 29 6.73 7.79 -10.19
CA PHE A 29 7.29 6.45 -10.34
C PHE A 29 8.36 6.39 -11.43
N LEU A 30 9.60 6.19 -11.05
CA LEU A 30 10.71 5.91 -11.98
C LEU A 30 10.92 4.40 -12.20
N ARG A 31 10.23 3.57 -11.42
CA ARG A 31 10.30 2.10 -11.46
C ARG A 31 8.99 1.53 -10.93
N SER A 32 8.71 0.29 -11.30
CA SER A 32 7.55 -0.42 -10.79
C SER A 32 7.62 -0.59 -9.26
N MET A 33 6.49 -0.36 -8.60
CA MET A 33 6.28 -0.74 -7.22
C MET A 33 5.94 -2.23 -7.18
N PRO A 34 6.71 -3.08 -6.47
CA PRO A 34 6.49 -4.50 -6.48
C PRO A 34 5.16 -4.87 -5.84
N LYS A 35 4.62 -6.04 -6.23
CA LYS A 35 3.39 -6.59 -5.68
C LYS A 35 3.48 -6.75 -4.17
N HIS A 36 2.53 -6.13 -3.47
CA HIS A 36 2.42 -6.14 -2.00
C HIS A 36 0.95 -6.07 -1.57
N SER A 37 0.70 -6.20 -0.27
CA SER A 37 -0.60 -6.04 0.36
C SER A 37 -0.46 -5.63 1.81
N HIS A 38 -1.47 -4.99 2.35
CA HIS A 38 -1.50 -4.49 3.73
C HIS A 38 -2.21 -5.45 4.68
N GLY A 39 -1.98 -5.27 5.97
CA GLY A 39 -2.58 -6.09 7.02
C GLY A 39 -4.02 -5.69 7.36
N ASN A 40 -4.54 -6.28 8.44
CA ASN A 40 -5.91 -6.03 8.92
C ASN A 40 -6.19 -4.55 9.19
N ASN A 41 -7.37 -4.07 8.79
CA ASN A 41 -7.87 -2.71 8.97
C ASN A 41 -6.99 -1.62 8.32
N SER A 42 -6.13 -1.99 7.39
CA SER A 42 -5.25 -1.09 6.65
C SER A 42 -5.83 -0.78 5.29
N TYR A 43 -5.85 0.50 4.92
CA TYR A 43 -6.42 0.98 3.66
C TYR A 43 -5.50 2.01 3.05
N GLU A 44 -5.29 1.93 1.75
CA GLU A 44 -4.62 2.96 0.97
C GLU A 44 -5.56 3.57 -0.05
N ILE A 45 -5.50 4.89 -0.15
CA ILE A 45 -6.15 5.68 -1.18
C ILE A 45 -5.08 6.17 -2.12
N HIS A 46 -5.28 5.91 -3.40
CA HIS A 46 -4.35 6.25 -4.46
C HIS A 46 -5.04 7.15 -5.48
N TYR A 47 -4.44 8.28 -5.79
CA TYR A 47 -4.91 9.21 -6.80
C TYR A 47 -3.80 9.52 -7.80
N ILE A 48 -4.05 9.32 -9.08
CA ILE A 48 -3.10 9.57 -10.17
C ILE A 48 -3.38 10.95 -10.77
N PRO A 49 -2.59 11.99 -10.46
CA PRO A 49 -2.82 13.35 -10.98
C PRO A 49 -2.38 13.51 -12.44
N TYR A 50 -1.33 12.82 -12.84
CA TYR A 50 -0.78 12.85 -14.19
C TYR A 50 0.08 11.63 -14.50
N GLY A 51 0.39 11.44 -15.79
CA GLY A 51 1.11 10.30 -16.32
C GLY A 51 0.24 9.06 -16.45
N HIS A 52 0.83 7.98 -16.95
CA HIS A 52 0.14 6.73 -17.26
C HIS A 52 0.87 5.53 -16.65
N GLY A 53 0.14 4.44 -16.51
CA GLY A 53 0.70 3.19 -16.02
C GLY A 53 -0.32 2.06 -16.01
N THR A 54 0.10 0.95 -15.47
CA THR A 54 -0.72 -0.26 -15.30
C THR A 54 -0.73 -0.66 -13.83
N LEU A 55 -1.91 -0.96 -13.33
CA LEU A 55 -2.14 -1.49 -11.98
C LEU A 55 -2.52 -2.96 -12.10
N ASN A 56 -1.82 -3.82 -11.38
CA ASN A 56 -2.19 -5.23 -11.26
C ASN A 56 -2.73 -5.48 -9.84
N ILE A 57 -4.04 -5.61 -9.71
CA ILE A 57 -4.73 -5.72 -8.43
C ILE A 57 -5.47 -7.06 -8.39
N ASN A 58 -5.12 -7.93 -7.43
CA ASN A 58 -5.65 -9.29 -7.31
C ASN A 58 -5.59 -10.08 -8.64
N ASN A 59 -4.50 -9.91 -9.40
CA ASN A 59 -4.27 -10.49 -10.73
C ASN A 59 -5.20 -9.96 -11.85
N GLN A 60 -5.92 -8.89 -11.62
CA GLN A 60 -6.62 -8.14 -12.67
C GLN A 60 -5.82 -6.91 -13.04
N VAL A 61 -5.80 -6.59 -14.33
CA VAL A 61 -5.03 -5.47 -14.89
C VAL A 61 -5.96 -4.29 -15.15
N TYR A 62 -5.55 -3.12 -14.68
CA TYR A 62 -6.26 -1.85 -14.85
C TYR A 62 -5.32 -0.82 -15.46
N GLU A 63 -5.82 0.03 -16.34
CA GLU A 63 -5.05 1.18 -16.87
C GLU A 63 -5.18 2.36 -15.91
N ALA A 64 -4.04 2.91 -15.50
CA ALA A 64 -3.97 4.15 -14.72
C ALA A 64 -3.74 5.33 -15.66
N THR A 65 -4.62 6.31 -15.58
CA THR A 65 -4.60 7.55 -16.36
C THR A 65 -4.82 8.74 -15.42
N PRO A 66 -4.56 9.99 -15.84
CA PRO A 66 -4.87 11.15 -15.02
C PRO A 66 -6.33 11.15 -14.52
N GLY A 67 -6.53 11.40 -13.23
CA GLY A 67 -7.83 11.32 -12.57
C GLY A 67 -8.21 9.93 -12.07
N THR A 68 -7.41 8.89 -12.34
CA THR A 68 -7.64 7.58 -11.75
C THR A 68 -7.56 7.66 -10.24
N LEU A 69 -8.61 7.19 -9.60
CA LEU A 69 -8.73 6.99 -8.16
C LEU A 69 -8.93 5.49 -7.89
N TYR A 70 -8.17 4.93 -6.95
CA TYR A 70 -8.42 3.59 -6.49
C TYR A 70 -8.11 3.45 -5.00
N MET A 71 -8.72 2.46 -4.37
CA MET A 71 -8.48 2.13 -2.97
C MET A 71 -8.17 0.65 -2.83
N THR A 72 -7.16 0.35 -2.00
CA THR A 72 -6.81 -1.01 -1.59
C THR A 72 -6.99 -1.15 -0.09
N GLY A 73 -7.81 -2.10 0.31
CA GLY A 73 -8.09 -2.45 1.70
C GLY A 73 -7.25 -3.65 2.17
N PRO A 74 -7.64 -4.24 3.32
CA PRO A 74 -6.92 -5.36 3.92
C PRO A 74 -6.71 -6.52 2.94
N HIS A 75 -5.45 -6.98 2.85
CA HIS A 75 -5.03 -8.14 2.04
C HIS A 75 -5.26 -8.03 0.52
N VAL A 76 -5.62 -6.87 0.00
CA VAL A 76 -5.71 -6.62 -1.44
C VAL A 76 -4.30 -6.51 -2.01
N GLU A 77 -3.90 -7.51 -2.80
CA GLU A 77 -2.60 -7.49 -3.48
C GLU A 77 -2.62 -6.50 -4.64
N HIS A 78 -1.64 -5.60 -4.68
CA HIS A 78 -1.51 -4.61 -5.74
C HIS A 78 -0.06 -4.35 -6.13
N GLU A 79 0.13 -3.97 -7.39
CA GLU A 79 1.39 -3.66 -8.04
C GLU A 79 1.17 -2.47 -8.99
N GLN A 80 2.10 -1.53 -9.01
CA GLN A 80 2.05 -0.36 -9.88
C GLN A 80 3.21 -0.41 -10.88
N ILE A 81 2.89 -0.31 -12.16
CA ILE A 81 3.84 -0.36 -13.26
C ILE A 81 3.70 0.94 -14.05
N PRO A 82 4.63 1.91 -13.91
CA PRO A 82 4.57 3.16 -14.65
C PRO A 82 4.82 2.92 -16.14
N ASP A 83 4.21 3.74 -16.99
CA ASP A 83 4.60 3.84 -18.39
C ASP A 83 6.05 4.33 -18.52
N LYS A 84 6.75 3.90 -19.56
CA LYS A 84 8.18 4.24 -19.75
C LYS A 84 8.39 5.66 -20.24
N ASP A 85 7.49 6.15 -21.08
CA ASP A 85 7.62 7.44 -21.77
C ASP A 85 6.84 8.55 -21.05
N ASP A 86 5.77 8.17 -20.32
CA ASP A 86 4.93 9.07 -19.53
C ASP A 86 4.60 8.46 -18.15
N PRO A 87 5.59 8.33 -17.27
CA PRO A 87 5.41 7.64 -16.01
C PRO A 87 4.42 8.35 -15.07
N MET A 88 3.50 7.58 -14.51
CA MET A 88 2.49 8.09 -13.57
C MET A 88 3.11 8.65 -12.31
N ALA A 89 2.46 9.68 -11.78
CA ALA A 89 2.65 10.15 -10.41
C ALA A 89 1.43 9.78 -9.56
N GLU A 90 1.62 9.68 -8.26
CA GLU A 90 0.59 9.25 -7.34
C GLU A 90 0.60 10.06 -6.05
N TYR A 91 -0.58 10.44 -5.59
CA TYR A 91 -0.85 10.75 -4.19
C TYR A 91 -1.36 9.49 -3.50
N CYS A 92 -0.72 9.10 -2.40
CA CYS A 92 -1.13 7.96 -1.58
C CYS A 92 -1.37 8.42 -0.14
N ILE A 93 -2.48 7.99 0.45
CA ILE A 93 -2.78 8.18 1.87
C ILE A 93 -3.05 6.81 2.49
N TYR A 94 -2.22 6.43 3.44
CA TYR A 94 -2.31 5.14 4.12
C TYR A 94 -2.95 5.30 5.50
N PHE A 95 -4.05 4.60 5.73
CA PHE A 95 -4.83 4.65 6.96
C PHE A 95 -4.87 3.33 7.68
N LYS A 96 -5.05 3.41 8.99
CA LYS A 96 -5.56 2.33 9.80
C LYS A 96 -6.87 2.73 10.45
N LEU A 97 -7.86 1.83 10.37
CA LEU A 97 -9.19 2.08 10.90
C LEU A 97 -9.38 1.40 12.25
N GLN A 98 -10.04 2.12 13.18
CA GLN A 98 -10.49 1.58 14.46
C GLN A 98 -11.94 1.97 14.73
N LYS A 99 -12.78 0.98 14.98
CA LYS A 99 -14.17 1.19 15.38
C LYS A 99 -14.26 1.49 16.87
N ASN A 100 -14.95 2.57 17.22
CA ASN A 100 -15.17 3.01 18.61
C ASN A 100 -16.41 2.33 19.20
N SER A 101 -16.28 1.71 20.37
CA SER A 101 -17.36 0.93 20.99
C SER A 101 -18.43 1.78 21.70
N SER A 102 -18.23 3.08 21.86
CA SER A 102 -19.02 3.94 22.76
C SER A 102 -20.01 4.87 22.08
N HIS A 103 -20.00 5.00 20.77
CA HIS A 103 -20.93 5.82 20.03
C HIS A 103 -22.04 4.97 19.37
N LYS A 104 -23.28 5.18 19.80
CA LYS A 104 -24.44 4.77 18.98
C LYS A 104 -24.33 5.53 17.67
N SER A 105 -24.37 4.79 16.57
CA SER A 105 -24.35 5.33 15.20
C SER A 105 -25.24 6.58 15.11
N SER A 106 -24.61 7.73 14.94
CA SER A 106 -25.28 8.90 14.39
C SER A 106 -25.72 8.54 12.95
N SER A 107 -26.68 9.21 12.40
CA SER A 107 -27.37 8.94 11.13
C SER A 107 -26.49 8.81 9.87
N GLY A 108 -25.16 8.81 9.97
CA GLY A 108 -24.22 8.60 8.89
C GLY A 108 -23.77 7.13 8.81
N ASN A 109 -23.50 6.66 7.60
CA ASN A 109 -22.90 5.36 7.33
C ASN A 109 -21.60 5.46 6.51
N THR A 110 -21.01 6.66 6.42
CA THR A 110 -19.83 6.95 5.59
C THR A 110 -18.65 6.05 5.95
N ALA A 111 -18.32 5.98 7.24
CA ALA A 111 -17.25 5.12 7.72
C ALA A 111 -17.52 3.64 7.50
N ALA A 112 -18.78 3.20 7.64
CA ALA A 112 -19.18 1.82 7.40
C ALA A 112 -19.05 1.46 5.91
N LEU A 113 -19.47 2.33 5.00
CA LEU A 113 -19.33 2.15 3.55
C LEU A 113 -17.84 2.12 3.14
N PHE A 114 -17.03 3.03 3.70
CA PHE A 114 -15.58 3.02 3.47
C PHE A 114 -14.97 1.69 3.91
N ALA A 115 -15.24 1.26 5.14
CA ALA A 115 -14.65 0.04 5.72
C ALA A 115 -15.15 -1.25 5.04
N ALA A 116 -16.37 -1.26 4.50
CA ALA A 116 -16.93 -2.40 3.76
C ALA A 116 -16.34 -2.54 2.35
N THR A 117 -15.75 -1.47 1.79
CA THR A 117 -15.18 -1.48 0.45
C THR A 117 -13.72 -1.86 0.54
N HIS A 118 -13.37 -3.12 0.26
CA HIS A 118 -11.98 -3.58 0.31
C HIS A 118 -11.19 -3.22 -0.95
N PHE A 119 -11.86 -3.03 -2.08
CA PHE A 119 -11.27 -2.58 -3.33
C PHE A 119 -12.26 -1.74 -4.12
N TRP A 120 -11.80 -0.64 -4.67
CA TRP A 120 -12.53 0.16 -5.63
C TRP A 120 -11.55 0.78 -6.63
N PHE A 121 -11.96 0.89 -7.88
CA PHE A 121 -11.21 1.51 -8.97
C PHE A 121 -12.16 2.28 -9.89
N GLY A 122 -11.77 3.50 -10.27
CA GLY A 122 -12.51 4.32 -11.23
C GLY A 122 -11.85 5.66 -11.49
N GLN A 123 -12.58 6.50 -12.23
CA GLN A 123 -12.21 7.90 -12.40
C GLN A 123 -12.85 8.74 -11.29
N ASP A 124 -12.09 9.68 -10.75
CA ASP A 124 -12.60 10.61 -9.75
C ASP A 124 -13.66 11.54 -10.36
N ASN A 125 -14.84 11.56 -9.76
CA ASN A 125 -15.95 12.44 -10.14
C ASN A 125 -16.34 13.41 -9.01
N GLN A 126 -15.52 13.50 -7.96
CA GLN A 126 -15.76 14.31 -6.77
C GLN A 126 -14.71 15.41 -6.57
N ASP A 127 -13.81 15.61 -7.53
CA ASP A 127 -12.77 16.64 -7.48
C ASP A 127 -11.87 16.50 -6.24
N LEU A 128 -11.17 15.36 -6.15
CA LEU A 128 -10.25 15.05 -5.04
C LEU A 128 -8.89 15.72 -5.20
N TYR A 129 -8.45 15.99 -6.43
CA TYR A 129 -7.11 16.52 -6.69
C TYR A 129 -6.78 17.79 -5.91
N PRO A 130 -7.64 18.84 -5.86
CA PRO A 130 -7.35 20.03 -5.05
C PRO A 130 -7.21 19.74 -3.57
N ILE A 131 -7.94 18.77 -3.04
CA ILE A 131 -7.84 18.37 -1.63
C ILE A 131 -6.48 17.73 -1.35
N MET A 132 -6.01 16.83 -2.22
CA MET A 132 -4.68 16.23 -2.11
C MET A 132 -3.58 17.30 -2.13
N GLN A 133 -3.65 18.23 -3.07
CA GLN A 133 -2.70 19.35 -3.15
C GLN A 133 -2.72 20.20 -1.87
N GLN A 134 -3.89 20.50 -1.33
CA GLN A 134 -4.05 21.31 -0.14
C GLN A 134 -3.51 20.63 1.11
N ILE A 135 -3.69 19.30 1.25
CA ILE A 135 -3.07 18.50 2.33
C ILE A 135 -1.55 18.65 2.29
N PHE A 136 -0.93 18.50 1.12
CA PHE A 136 0.52 18.65 0.96
C PHE A 136 0.99 20.07 1.25
N PHE A 137 0.25 21.08 0.79
CA PHE A 137 0.54 22.49 1.09
C PHE A 137 0.58 22.77 2.60
N GLU A 138 -0.41 22.27 3.35
CA GLU A 138 -0.49 22.45 4.81
C GLU A 138 0.65 21.71 5.52
N LEU A 139 0.97 20.49 5.11
CA LEU A 139 2.07 19.69 5.70
C LEU A 139 3.46 20.28 5.40
N GLU A 140 3.63 20.94 4.28
CA GLU A 140 4.88 21.59 3.90
C GLU A 140 5.09 22.91 4.64
N ASN A 141 4.09 23.78 4.66
CA ASN A 141 4.22 25.15 5.18
C ASN A 141 3.99 25.26 6.68
N LYS A 142 3.20 24.38 7.26
CA LYS A 142 2.92 24.30 8.71
C LYS A 142 2.49 25.64 9.34
N TYR A 143 1.64 26.39 8.65
CA TYR A 143 1.07 27.63 9.19
C TYR A 143 0.22 27.35 10.44
N THR A 144 -0.08 28.38 11.20
CA THR A 144 -0.93 28.26 12.39
C THR A 144 -2.24 27.54 12.06
N GLY A 145 -2.52 26.44 12.76
CA GLY A 145 -3.72 25.65 12.55
C GLY A 145 -3.62 24.59 11.43
N TYR A 146 -2.45 24.36 10.82
CA TYR A 146 -2.28 23.41 9.72
C TYR A 146 -2.79 22.00 10.04
N MET A 147 -2.61 21.51 11.28
CA MET A 147 -3.12 20.19 11.68
C MET A 147 -4.64 20.13 11.62
N ILE A 148 -5.34 21.17 12.06
CA ILE A 148 -6.81 21.29 11.99
C ILE A 148 -7.26 21.27 10.53
N GLN A 149 -6.54 21.99 9.66
CA GLN A 149 -6.82 22.00 8.22
C GLN A 149 -6.63 20.61 7.62
N VAL A 150 -5.52 19.94 7.91
CA VAL A 150 -5.24 18.59 7.40
C VAL A 150 -6.32 17.59 7.85
N GLU A 151 -6.71 17.60 9.12
CA GLU A 151 -7.78 16.73 9.64
C GLU A 151 -9.12 17.00 8.91
N SER A 152 -9.48 18.26 8.71
CA SER A 152 -10.69 18.65 7.97
C SER A 152 -10.64 18.22 6.50
N LEU A 153 -9.51 18.39 5.84
CA LEU A 153 -9.30 17.96 4.45
C LEU A 153 -9.37 16.44 4.31
N LEU A 154 -8.85 15.70 5.28
CA LEU A 154 -8.95 14.24 5.32
C LEU A 154 -10.39 13.77 5.49
N GLN A 155 -11.20 14.43 6.32
CA GLN A 155 -12.64 14.12 6.42
C GLN A 155 -13.34 14.34 5.08
N GLN A 156 -13.09 15.47 4.43
CA GLN A 156 -13.65 15.76 3.11
C GLN A 156 -13.20 14.72 2.07
N CYS A 157 -11.91 14.33 2.09
CA CYS A 157 -11.35 13.31 1.22
C CYS A 157 -12.11 11.98 1.38
N ILE A 158 -12.27 11.48 2.61
CA ILE A 158 -12.96 10.21 2.90
C ILE A 158 -14.43 10.27 2.43
N VAL A 159 -15.14 11.36 2.70
CA VAL A 159 -16.54 11.54 2.24
C VAL A 159 -16.61 11.50 0.71
N LYS A 160 -15.73 12.21 0.02
CA LYS A 160 -15.71 12.24 -1.45
C LYS A 160 -15.34 10.87 -2.05
N ILE A 161 -14.45 10.12 -1.42
CA ILE A 161 -14.12 8.76 -1.83
C ILE A 161 -15.35 7.85 -1.72
N VAL A 162 -16.10 7.90 -0.62
CA VAL A 162 -17.34 7.12 -0.46
C VAL A 162 -18.36 7.50 -1.52
N ARG A 163 -18.47 8.78 -1.88
CA ARG A 163 -19.36 9.22 -2.97
C ARG A 163 -18.94 8.69 -4.34
N ASN A 164 -17.64 8.49 -4.58
CA ASN A 164 -17.15 7.81 -5.78
C ASN A 164 -17.61 6.33 -5.80
N TYR A 165 -17.68 5.64 -4.63
CA TYR A 165 -18.18 4.26 -4.54
C TYR A 165 -19.67 4.13 -4.80
N GLU A 166 -20.49 5.07 -4.33
CA GLU A 166 -21.94 5.03 -4.42
C GLU A 166 -22.47 4.96 -5.86
N ASN A 167 -21.65 5.41 -6.81
CA ASN A 167 -21.99 5.33 -8.24
C ASN A 167 -21.84 3.94 -8.86
N LYS A 168 -21.33 2.96 -8.09
CA LYS A 168 -21.27 1.53 -8.48
C LYS A 168 -21.55 0.67 -7.24
N LYS A 169 -22.81 0.21 -7.08
CA LYS A 169 -23.17 -0.74 -6.02
C LYS A 169 -22.72 -2.15 -6.37
N GLU A 170 -21.94 -2.77 -5.47
CA GLU A 170 -22.10 -4.14 -5.00
C GLU A 170 -21.27 -4.34 -3.73
N SER A 171 -21.89 -4.95 -2.71
CA SER A 171 -21.42 -5.04 -1.34
C SER A 171 -21.02 -6.45 -0.95
N ASP A 172 -19.96 -6.60 -0.17
CA ASP A 172 -19.87 -7.67 0.83
C ASP A 172 -19.02 -7.22 2.02
N SER A 173 -19.57 -7.41 3.21
CA SER A 173 -19.03 -6.89 4.47
C SER A 173 -18.62 -7.99 5.45
N HIS A 174 -17.40 -7.91 5.97
CA HIS A 174 -17.06 -8.46 7.28
C HIS A 174 -15.96 -7.63 7.96
N PHE A 175 -16.31 -7.06 9.11
CA PHE A 175 -15.43 -6.23 9.92
C PHE A 175 -14.92 -6.99 11.14
N THR A 176 -13.62 -7.12 11.33
CA THR A 176 -13.02 -7.70 12.53
C THR A 176 -12.28 -6.62 13.33
N ARG A 177 -12.54 -6.55 14.63
CA ARG A 177 -11.88 -5.62 15.56
C ARG A 177 -10.38 -5.88 15.65
N SER A 178 -9.57 -4.83 15.51
CA SER A 178 -8.16 -4.88 15.90
C SER A 178 -7.77 -3.57 16.60
N ASN A 179 -7.03 -3.70 17.68
CA ASN A 179 -6.55 -2.59 18.51
C ASN A 179 -5.51 -1.75 17.79
N LEU A 180 -5.48 -0.46 18.16
CA LEU A 180 -4.49 0.54 17.83
C LEU A 180 -3.10 -0.04 17.71
N VAL A 181 -2.42 0.25 16.65
CA VAL A 181 -0.99 0.49 16.68
C VAL A 181 -0.51 0.96 15.33
N ASP A 182 0.06 2.11 15.33
CA ASP A 182 1.52 2.29 15.40
C ASP A 182 2.18 2.24 14.04
N SER A 183 3.09 3.17 13.87
CA SER A 183 4.25 3.16 12.98
C SER A 183 4.86 1.77 12.67
N LYS A 184 4.59 0.77 13.50
CA LYS A 184 5.04 -0.62 13.32
C LYS A 184 4.59 -1.28 12.02
N TYR A 185 3.38 -0.98 11.55
CA TYR A 185 2.91 -1.51 10.25
C TYR A 185 3.71 -0.90 9.12
N LEU A 186 3.89 0.41 9.15
CA LEU A 186 4.68 1.12 8.16
C LEU A 186 6.12 0.61 8.16
N ILE A 187 6.73 0.41 9.34
CA ILE A 187 8.07 -0.17 9.46
C ILE A 187 8.14 -1.55 8.80
N VAL A 188 7.13 -2.41 9.00
CA VAL A 188 7.09 -3.73 8.35
C VAL A 188 6.95 -3.59 6.84
N GLU A 189 5.97 -2.81 6.36
CA GLU A 189 5.71 -2.62 4.94
C GLU A 189 6.97 -2.08 4.23
N GLU A 190 7.52 -0.97 4.70
CA GLU A 190 8.73 -0.36 4.14
C GLU A 190 9.93 -1.31 4.17
N SER A 191 10.09 -2.08 5.27
CA SER A 191 11.20 -3.03 5.38
C SER A 191 11.16 -4.13 4.32
N PHE A 192 9.98 -4.65 3.99
CA PHE A 192 9.87 -5.67 2.95
C PHE A 192 9.78 -5.09 1.54
N LEU A 193 9.35 -3.83 1.39
CA LEU A 193 9.26 -3.17 0.10
C LEU A 193 10.62 -2.65 -0.38
N TYR A 194 11.39 -2.02 0.51
CA TYR A 194 12.64 -1.34 0.14
C TYR A 194 13.91 -2.10 0.55
N ASP A 195 13.86 -2.84 1.68
CA ASP A 195 15.03 -3.52 2.23
C ASP A 195 15.00 -5.05 2.03
N TYR A 196 14.14 -5.56 1.13
CA TYR A 196 13.92 -7.00 0.90
C TYR A 196 15.20 -7.81 0.68
N GLU A 197 16.27 -7.19 0.18
CA GLU A 197 17.57 -7.84 -0.03
C GLU A 197 18.25 -8.17 1.30
N THR A 198 18.30 -7.20 2.20
CA THR A 198 19.17 -7.18 3.38
C THR A 198 18.45 -7.39 4.69
N ILE A 199 17.11 -7.13 4.74
CA ILE A 199 16.34 -7.23 5.98
C ILE A 199 16.50 -8.59 6.67
N THR A 200 16.77 -8.56 7.97
CA THR A 200 16.80 -9.74 8.85
C THR A 200 15.72 -9.63 9.91
N LEU A 201 15.36 -10.77 10.53
CA LEU A 201 14.36 -10.78 11.59
C LEU A 201 14.81 -9.92 12.79
N GLU A 202 16.12 -9.96 13.09
CA GLU A 202 16.73 -9.18 14.18
C GLU A 202 16.67 -7.66 13.88
N SER A 203 16.98 -7.26 12.64
CA SER A 203 16.93 -5.86 12.23
C SER A 203 15.50 -5.32 12.23
N LEU A 204 14.54 -6.13 11.76
CA LEU A 204 13.12 -5.79 11.82
C LEU A 204 12.64 -5.66 13.27
N ALA A 205 13.00 -6.62 14.13
CA ALA A 205 12.65 -6.60 15.56
C ALA A 205 13.18 -5.33 16.24
N LYS A 206 14.42 -4.95 15.95
CA LYS A 206 15.04 -3.72 16.44
C LYS A 206 14.28 -2.47 15.98
N ARG A 207 13.92 -2.38 14.70
CA ARG A 207 13.12 -1.26 14.15
C ARG A 207 11.74 -1.15 14.80
N LEU A 208 11.12 -2.29 15.10
CA LEU A 208 9.81 -2.36 15.74
C LEU A 208 9.85 -2.10 17.26
N GLY A 209 11.02 -2.07 17.88
CA GLY A 209 11.17 -2.03 19.33
C GLY A 209 10.61 -3.26 20.02
N LEU A 210 10.63 -4.43 19.35
CA LEU A 210 10.09 -5.70 19.81
C LEU A 210 11.19 -6.76 19.96
N GLY A 211 10.94 -7.76 20.80
CA GLY A 211 11.73 -8.99 20.81
C GLY A 211 11.43 -9.85 19.57
N ILE A 212 12.39 -10.73 19.17
CA ILE A 212 12.28 -11.61 17.99
C ILE A 212 10.96 -12.40 18.00
N ARG A 213 10.61 -13.06 19.10
CA ARG A 213 9.36 -13.83 19.22
C ARG A 213 8.10 -12.98 19.10
N GLN A 214 8.14 -11.75 19.63
CA GLN A 214 7.04 -10.80 19.52
C GLN A 214 6.88 -10.32 18.07
N THR A 215 7.99 -10.11 17.35
CA THR A 215 8.00 -9.74 15.93
C THR A 215 7.41 -10.86 15.08
N GLU A 216 7.80 -12.11 15.29
CA GLU A 216 7.21 -13.26 14.59
C GLU A 216 5.71 -13.38 14.84
N ARG A 217 5.28 -13.24 16.11
CA ARG A 217 3.85 -13.23 16.45
C ARG A 217 3.12 -12.09 15.79
N PHE A 218 3.67 -10.86 15.82
CA PHE A 218 3.11 -9.70 15.14
C PHE A 218 2.91 -9.96 13.63
N LEU A 219 3.93 -10.48 12.95
CA LEU A 219 3.82 -10.82 11.52
C LEU A 219 2.74 -11.90 11.29
N LYS A 220 2.65 -12.90 12.14
CA LYS A 220 1.67 -13.98 12.00
C LYS A 220 0.25 -13.50 12.26
N ASP A 221 0.04 -12.69 13.29
CA ASP A 221 -1.29 -12.20 13.71
C ASP A 221 -1.87 -11.20 12.71
N TYR A 222 -1.03 -10.33 12.11
CA TYR A 222 -1.49 -9.24 11.25
C TYR A 222 -1.36 -9.51 9.75
N TYR A 223 -0.40 -10.33 9.33
CA TYR A 223 -0.16 -10.64 7.92
C TYR A 223 -0.44 -12.11 7.57
N GLY A 224 -0.71 -12.96 8.57
CA GLY A 224 -0.89 -14.38 8.37
C GLY A 224 0.39 -15.13 7.93
N LYS A 225 1.53 -14.44 7.88
CA LYS A 225 2.79 -14.91 7.27
C LYS A 225 3.94 -14.85 8.26
N THR A 226 4.88 -15.78 8.14
CA THR A 226 6.17 -15.70 8.84
C THR A 226 7.08 -14.67 8.19
N PHE A 227 8.14 -14.25 8.91
CA PHE A 227 9.18 -13.39 8.35
C PHE A 227 9.76 -13.94 7.04
N THR A 228 10.09 -15.22 7.02
CA THR A 228 10.66 -15.89 5.84
C THR A 228 9.66 -15.89 4.66
N GLN A 229 8.39 -16.10 4.93
CA GLN A 229 7.35 -16.05 3.89
C GLN A 229 7.22 -14.63 3.29
N LYS A 230 7.14 -13.58 4.14
CA LYS A 230 7.10 -12.19 3.64
C LYS A 230 8.37 -11.80 2.89
N LYS A 231 9.54 -12.19 3.36
CA LYS A 231 10.81 -11.92 2.67
C LYS A 231 10.86 -12.64 1.32
N THR A 232 10.42 -13.89 1.25
CA THR A 232 10.35 -14.64 -0.01
C THR A 232 9.38 -13.98 -0.98
N GLU A 233 8.21 -13.59 -0.53
CA GLU A 233 7.21 -12.88 -1.33
C GLU A 233 7.79 -11.59 -1.93
N ALA A 234 8.39 -10.73 -1.11
CA ALA A 234 9.01 -9.49 -1.57
C ALA A 234 10.11 -9.73 -2.63
N ARG A 235 11.00 -10.70 -2.37
CA ARG A 235 12.04 -11.09 -3.34
C ARG A 235 11.47 -11.65 -4.63
N MET A 236 10.41 -12.44 -4.57
CA MET A 236 9.77 -13.03 -5.76
C MET A 236 9.02 -11.97 -6.58
N SER A 237 8.39 -10.99 -5.93
CA SER A 237 7.79 -9.83 -6.61
C SER A 237 8.85 -9.04 -7.38
N MET A 238 9.97 -8.71 -6.73
CA MET A 238 11.10 -8.03 -7.40
C MET A 238 11.74 -8.87 -8.50
N ALA A 239 11.79 -10.20 -8.33
CA ALA A 239 12.29 -11.11 -9.36
C ALA A 239 11.52 -10.98 -10.68
N LYS A 240 10.19 -10.84 -10.64
CA LYS A 240 9.39 -10.62 -11.85
C LYS A 240 9.76 -9.32 -12.55
N ILE A 241 9.93 -8.24 -11.78
CA ILE A 241 10.35 -6.94 -12.32
C ILE A 241 11.70 -7.05 -13.02
N PHE A 242 12.70 -7.66 -12.37
CA PHE A 242 14.03 -7.85 -12.97
C PHE A 242 14.04 -8.82 -14.15
N LEU A 243 13.12 -9.80 -14.18
CA LEU A 243 13.03 -10.74 -15.31
C LEU A 243 12.47 -10.08 -16.57
N ASN A 244 11.69 -9.02 -16.46
CA ASN A 244 11.19 -8.23 -17.59
C ASN A 244 12.31 -7.38 -18.24
N ASP A 245 13.37 -7.10 -17.51
CA ASP A 245 14.58 -6.47 -18.05
C ASP A 245 15.45 -7.53 -18.76
N LYS A 246 15.50 -7.47 -20.11
CA LYS A 246 16.22 -8.44 -20.94
C LYS A 246 17.75 -8.30 -20.87
N GLU A 247 18.24 -7.14 -20.41
CA GLU A 247 19.67 -6.88 -20.23
C GLU A 247 20.24 -7.59 -18.99
N LEU A 248 19.40 -7.89 -18.00
CA LEU A 248 19.83 -8.55 -16.77
C LEU A 248 19.95 -10.07 -16.96
N SER A 249 21.10 -10.63 -16.69
CA SER A 249 21.28 -12.09 -16.62
C SER A 249 20.58 -12.70 -15.39
N ILE A 250 20.23 -13.99 -15.46
CA ILE A 250 19.66 -14.71 -14.30
C ILE A 250 20.60 -14.67 -13.09
N SER A 251 21.91 -14.70 -13.33
CA SER A 251 22.95 -14.62 -12.28
C SER A 251 22.98 -13.24 -11.61
N GLU A 252 22.84 -12.17 -12.38
CA GLU A 252 22.75 -10.81 -11.85
C GLU A 252 21.47 -10.61 -11.05
N ILE A 253 20.34 -11.14 -11.52
CA ILE A 253 19.08 -11.10 -10.78
C ILE A 253 19.22 -11.84 -9.45
N ALA A 254 19.80 -13.04 -9.45
CA ALA A 254 20.06 -13.79 -8.23
C ALA A 254 20.91 -12.99 -7.23
N LYS A 255 21.96 -12.31 -7.72
CA LYS A 255 22.81 -11.45 -6.90
C LYS A 255 22.05 -10.24 -6.34
N ARG A 256 21.29 -9.53 -7.16
CA ARG A 256 20.45 -8.37 -6.74
C ARG A 256 19.39 -8.76 -5.71
N LEU A 257 18.87 -9.96 -5.79
CA LEU A 257 17.90 -10.51 -4.83
C LEU A 257 18.57 -11.16 -3.61
N ASN A 258 19.89 -11.05 -3.49
CA ASN A 258 20.68 -11.63 -2.40
C ASN A 258 20.49 -13.14 -2.24
N TYR A 259 20.48 -13.88 -3.37
CA TYR A 259 20.61 -15.32 -3.39
C TYR A 259 22.07 -15.74 -3.49
N SER A 260 22.42 -16.85 -2.85
CA SER A 260 23.81 -17.37 -2.85
C SER A 260 24.29 -17.84 -4.21
N SER A 261 23.38 -18.23 -5.11
CA SER A 261 23.68 -18.61 -6.49
C SER A 261 22.46 -18.46 -7.40
N ALA A 262 22.71 -18.49 -8.73
CA ALA A 262 21.66 -18.50 -9.75
C ALA A 262 20.77 -19.73 -9.65
N GLU A 263 21.33 -20.90 -9.31
CA GLU A 263 20.61 -22.15 -9.12
C GLU A 263 19.66 -22.08 -7.94
N HIS A 264 20.13 -21.50 -6.83
CA HIS A 264 19.31 -21.31 -5.62
C HIS A 264 18.13 -20.36 -5.92
N PHE A 265 18.36 -19.28 -6.63
CA PHE A 265 17.29 -18.39 -7.11
C PHE A 265 16.32 -19.11 -8.04
N ALA A 266 16.83 -19.81 -9.06
CA ALA A 266 16.00 -20.52 -10.03
C ALA A 266 15.09 -21.59 -9.37
N TYR A 267 15.65 -22.32 -8.40
CA TYR A 267 14.88 -23.26 -7.56
C TYR A 267 13.78 -22.56 -6.76
N ALA A 268 14.12 -21.47 -6.06
CA ALA A 268 13.17 -20.71 -5.25
C ALA A 268 12.05 -20.11 -6.13
N PHE A 269 12.39 -19.54 -7.28
CA PHE A 269 11.44 -18.96 -8.22
C PHE A 269 10.47 -20.03 -8.77
N LYS A 270 11.01 -21.18 -9.22
CA LYS A 270 10.18 -22.29 -9.71
C LYS A 270 9.27 -22.84 -8.62
N ARG A 271 9.76 -22.96 -7.39
CA ARG A 271 8.96 -23.42 -6.25
C ARG A 271 7.82 -22.47 -5.90
N TYR A 272 8.05 -21.15 -6.08
CA TYR A 272 7.07 -20.12 -5.73
C TYR A 272 6.00 -19.94 -6.82
N TYR A 273 6.41 -19.87 -8.10
CA TYR A 273 5.51 -19.59 -9.23
C TYR A 273 5.13 -20.83 -10.07
N GLY A 274 5.68 -21.99 -9.79
CA GLY A 274 5.42 -23.22 -10.55
C GLY A 274 6.16 -23.30 -11.90
N ILE A 275 6.74 -22.21 -12.40
CA ILE A 275 7.48 -22.15 -13.67
C ILE A 275 8.91 -21.67 -13.44
N SER A 276 9.82 -22.01 -14.35
CA SER A 276 11.21 -21.55 -14.23
C SER A 276 11.33 -20.04 -14.55
N ALA A 277 12.30 -19.37 -13.95
CA ALA A 277 12.61 -17.95 -14.23
C ALA A 277 12.88 -17.70 -15.72
N SER A 278 13.60 -18.63 -16.40
CA SER A 278 13.86 -18.54 -17.85
C SER A 278 12.59 -18.74 -18.68
N ALA A 279 11.66 -19.60 -18.25
CA ALA A 279 10.38 -19.77 -18.92
C ALA A 279 9.48 -18.53 -18.74
N TYR A 280 9.45 -17.96 -17.53
CA TYR A 280 8.74 -16.72 -17.25
C TYR A 280 9.24 -15.59 -18.16
N ARG A 281 10.57 -15.37 -18.24
CA ARG A 281 11.18 -14.34 -19.11
C ARG A 281 10.81 -14.44 -20.58
N LYS A 282 10.60 -15.67 -21.08
CA LYS A 282 10.21 -15.89 -22.49
C LYS A 282 8.74 -15.55 -22.75
N GLN A 283 7.91 -15.50 -21.72
CA GLN A 283 6.48 -15.18 -21.80
C GLN A 283 6.20 -13.70 -21.59
N SER A 284 7.15 -12.98 -20.98
CA SER A 284 7.13 -11.51 -20.78
C SER A 284 7.85 -10.80 -21.92
#